data_aec64e02af6b9210c5f7a0dad739b8db
#
_entry.id   aec64e02af6b9210c5f7a0dad739b8db
#
_cell.length_a   1.000
_cell.length_b   1.000
_cell.length_c   1.000
_cell.angle_alpha   90.00
_cell.angle_beta   90.00
_cell.angle_gamma   90.00
#
_symmetry.space_group_name_H-M   'P 1'
#
loop_
_entity.id
_entity.type
_entity.pdbx_description
1 polymer ?
#
loop_
_entity_poly.entity_id
_entity_poly.type
_entity_poly.pdbx_seq_one_letter_code
_entity_poly.pdbx_strand_id
1 'polypeptide(L)'
;MKKFRVLALMLVLMMVLAGCGNGSTTPAAKDIVILYTNDAHCGIEDGMGYQGLSAAKHALLAAGNKVLLVDNGDAVQGDTIGTLSKGEYIIDIMNKLGYDVATPGNHE
;
A
#
# COMPACT_ATOMS: atom_id res chain seq x y z
N MET A 1 -33.85 19.85 49.56
CA MET A 1 -32.52 20.19 49.00
C MET A 1 -31.75 18.98 48.46
N LYS A 2 -31.71 17.81 49.13
CA LYS A 2 -31.00 16.61 48.64
C LYS A 2 -31.57 16.05 47.34
N LYS A 3 -32.90 16.00 47.19
CA LYS A 3 -33.60 15.51 45.99
C LYS A 3 -33.30 16.35 44.74
N PHE A 4 -33.16 17.65 44.87
CA PHE A 4 -32.83 18.57 43.78
C PHE A 4 -31.37 18.37 43.28
N ARG A 5 -30.42 18.07 44.20
CA ARG A 5 -29.04 17.80 43.85
C ARG A 5 -28.89 16.48 43.10
N VAL A 6 -29.66 15.43 43.45
CA VAL A 6 -29.65 14.15 42.77
C VAL A 6 -30.23 14.28 41.34
N LEU A 7 -31.33 15.07 41.21
CA LEU A 7 -31.94 15.32 39.90
C LEU A 7 -31.01 16.11 38.97
N ALA A 8 -30.30 17.11 39.51
CA ALA A 8 -29.31 17.88 38.76
C ALA A 8 -28.11 17.02 38.33
N LEU A 9 -27.62 16.13 39.18
CA LEU A 9 -26.54 15.18 38.86
C LEU A 9 -26.96 14.16 37.77
N MET A 10 -28.18 13.65 37.81
CA MET A 10 -28.70 12.77 36.75
C MET A 10 -28.83 13.49 35.41
N LEU A 11 -29.28 14.74 35.40
CA LEU A 11 -29.38 15.55 34.17
C LEU A 11 -28.01 15.82 33.55
N VAL A 12 -27.00 16.14 34.35
CA VAL A 12 -25.62 16.31 33.87
C VAL A 12 -25.05 15.01 33.35
N LEU A 13 -25.28 13.89 34.04
CA LEU A 13 -24.83 12.56 33.58
C LEU A 13 -25.48 12.15 32.24
N MET A 14 -26.77 12.45 32.04
CA MET A 14 -27.43 12.21 30.75
C MET A 14 -26.86 13.09 29.62
N MET A 15 -26.50 14.35 29.90
CA MET A 15 -25.88 15.22 28.89
C MET A 15 -24.47 14.73 28.47
N VAL A 16 -23.69 14.18 29.40
CA VAL A 16 -22.35 13.63 29.11
C VAL A 16 -22.45 12.35 28.26
N LEU A 17 -23.47 11.52 28.49
CA LEU A 17 -23.72 10.29 27.71
C LEU A 17 -24.28 10.55 26.31
N ALA A 18 -24.97 11.67 26.09
CA ALA A 18 -25.51 12.05 24.79
C ALA A 18 -24.45 12.71 23.87
N GLY A 19 -23.29 13.11 24.41
CA GLY A 19 -22.22 13.78 23.66
C GLY A 19 -21.30 12.84 22.85
N CYS A 20 -21.45 11.51 22.99
CA CYS A 20 -20.66 10.54 22.23
C CYS A 20 -21.52 9.86 21.15
N GLY A 21 -22.02 10.65 20.21
CA GLY A 21 -22.84 10.10 19.14
C GLY A 21 -22.65 10.80 17.82
N ASN A 22 -22.28 10.04 16.82
CA ASN A 22 -22.22 10.34 15.40
C ASN A 22 -21.10 11.28 14.90
N GLY A 23 -19.87 10.82 15.04
CA GLY A 23 -18.96 11.01 13.93
C GLY A 23 -19.50 10.18 12.75
N SER A 24 -20.19 10.78 11.80
CA SER A 24 -20.41 10.18 10.49
C SER A 24 -19.02 9.90 9.91
N THR A 25 -18.52 8.68 10.08
CA THR A 25 -17.38 8.21 9.33
C THR A 25 -17.88 8.01 7.90
N THR A 26 -17.87 9.08 7.11
CA THR A 26 -17.87 8.92 5.66
C THR A 26 -16.72 7.96 5.38
N PRO A 27 -16.94 6.79 4.73
CA PRO A 27 -15.84 5.92 4.39
C PRO A 27 -14.85 6.77 3.60
N ALA A 28 -13.61 6.87 4.08
CA ALA A 28 -12.57 7.57 3.33
C ALA A 28 -12.56 6.97 1.92
N ALA A 29 -12.64 7.81 0.90
CA ALA A 29 -12.50 7.37 -0.48
C ALA A 29 -11.17 6.61 -0.56
N LYS A 30 -11.21 5.36 -1.05
CA LYS A 30 -10.02 4.55 -1.19
C LYS A 30 -9.25 5.09 -2.38
N ASP A 31 -7.99 5.36 -2.16
CA ASP A 31 -7.14 5.92 -3.20
C ASP A 31 -6.78 4.86 -4.25
N ILE A 32 -6.49 5.33 -5.46
CA ILE A 32 -5.79 4.55 -6.47
C ILE A 32 -4.31 4.91 -6.32
N VAL A 33 -3.50 3.93 -5.95
CA VAL A 33 -2.06 4.10 -5.74
C VAL A 33 -1.32 3.49 -6.91
N ILE A 34 -0.44 4.24 -7.53
CA ILE A 34 0.47 3.75 -8.56
C ILE A 34 1.83 3.54 -7.90
N LEU A 35 2.28 2.29 -7.83
CA LEU A 35 3.65 1.93 -7.50
C LEU A 35 4.41 1.73 -8.81
N TYR A 36 5.62 2.24 -8.89
CA TYR A 36 6.42 2.06 -10.09
C TYR A 36 7.89 1.75 -9.77
N THR A 37 8.50 0.99 -10.66
CA THR A 37 9.94 0.74 -10.71
C THR A 37 10.51 1.30 -12.01
N ASN A 38 11.79 1.60 -12.01
CA ASN A 38 12.52 2.14 -13.15
C ASN A 38 14.01 1.81 -13.00
N ASP A 39 14.67 1.39 -14.05
CA ASP A 39 16.11 1.10 -14.07
C ASP A 39 16.53 0.13 -12.96
N ALA A 40 15.77 -0.93 -12.75
CA ALA A 40 16.06 -1.90 -11.69
C ALA A 40 17.29 -2.78 -12.02
N HIS A 41 17.62 -2.97 -13.30
CA HIS A 41 18.83 -3.67 -13.77
C HIS A 41 19.12 -4.97 -13.02
N CYS A 42 18.12 -5.78 -12.77
CA CYS A 42 18.19 -7.03 -11.99
C CYS A 42 18.55 -6.82 -10.50
N GLY A 43 18.47 -5.61 -9.96
CA GLY A 43 18.77 -5.26 -8.58
C GLY A 43 17.71 -5.78 -7.61
N ILE A 44 17.71 -7.09 -7.32
CA ILE A 44 16.67 -7.75 -6.52
C ILE A 44 16.64 -7.20 -5.09
N GLU A 45 17.79 -6.85 -4.54
CA GLU A 45 17.97 -6.38 -3.16
C GLU A 45 18.31 -4.90 -3.07
N ASP A 46 18.41 -4.19 -4.19
CA ASP A 46 18.80 -2.79 -4.21
C ASP A 46 17.70 -1.90 -3.63
N GLY A 47 18.09 -0.93 -2.81
CA GLY A 47 17.17 -0.06 -2.13
C GLY A 47 16.22 -0.83 -1.20
N MET A 48 14.93 -0.79 -1.47
CA MET A 48 13.96 -1.61 -0.75
C MET A 48 13.84 -3.04 -1.29
N GLY A 49 14.39 -3.29 -2.46
CA GLY A 49 14.32 -4.56 -3.17
C GLY A 49 12.90 -5.01 -3.54
N TYR A 50 12.80 -6.11 -4.27
CA TYR A 50 11.50 -6.67 -4.63
C TYR A 50 10.70 -7.17 -3.42
N GLN A 51 11.39 -7.58 -2.34
CA GLN A 51 10.71 -7.96 -1.08
C GLN A 51 10.03 -6.76 -0.42
N GLY A 52 10.72 -5.62 -0.33
CA GLY A 52 10.15 -4.39 0.21
C GLY A 52 9.01 -3.86 -0.64
N LEU A 53 9.15 -3.92 -1.96
CA LEU A 53 8.08 -3.56 -2.90
C LEU A 53 6.83 -4.44 -2.71
N SER A 54 7.03 -5.75 -2.55
CA SER A 54 5.95 -6.69 -2.25
C SER A 54 5.25 -6.33 -0.94
N ALA A 55 6.01 -6.08 0.11
CA ALA A 55 5.47 -5.70 1.42
C ALA A 55 4.66 -4.39 1.34
N ALA A 56 5.17 -3.38 0.65
CA ALA A 56 4.49 -2.10 0.44
C ALA A 56 3.17 -2.29 -0.34
N LYS A 57 3.19 -3.06 -1.43
CA LYS A 57 1.99 -3.39 -2.21
C LYS A 57 0.93 -4.06 -1.34
N HIS A 58 1.31 -5.09 -0.58
CA HIS A 58 0.38 -5.80 0.30
C HIS A 58 -0.19 -4.92 1.41
N ALA A 59 0.62 -4.04 2.00
CA ALA A 59 0.15 -3.10 3.03
C ALA A 59 -0.89 -2.12 2.46
N LEU A 60 -0.68 -1.61 1.26
CA LEU A 60 -1.62 -0.72 0.58
C LEU A 60 -2.93 -1.43 0.24
N LEU A 61 -2.85 -2.66 -0.28
CA LEU A 61 -4.02 -3.49 -0.57
C LEU A 61 -4.80 -3.82 0.71
N ALA A 62 -4.10 -4.16 1.80
CA ALA A 62 -4.71 -4.44 3.10
C ALA A 62 -5.40 -3.20 3.69
N ALA A 63 -4.86 -2.01 3.46
CA ALA A 63 -5.52 -0.74 3.79
C ALA A 63 -6.75 -0.46 2.91
N GLY A 64 -6.98 -1.28 1.90
CA GLY A 64 -8.13 -1.24 1.01
C GLY A 64 -7.99 -0.31 -0.18
N ASN A 65 -6.79 0.14 -0.49
CA ASN A 65 -6.51 0.89 -1.71
C ASN A 65 -6.55 -0.02 -2.94
N LYS A 66 -6.75 0.58 -4.10
CA LYS A 66 -6.47 -0.07 -5.38
C LYS A 66 -5.02 0.24 -5.74
N VAL A 67 -4.23 -0.79 -6.08
CA VAL A 67 -2.81 -0.62 -6.40
C VAL A 67 -2.58 -1.06 -7.84
N LEU A 68 -1.96 -0.19 -8.62
CA LEU A 68 -1.40 -0.48 -9.92
C LEU A 68 0.12 -0.52 -9.78
N LEU A 69 0.75 -1.62 -10.15
CA LEU A 69 2.20 -1.81 -10.12
C LEU A 69 2.74 -1.84 -11.53
N VAL A 70 3.61 -0.90 -11.86
CA VAL A 70 4.14 -0.71 -13.22
C VAL A 70 5.67 -0.66 -13.22
N ASP A 71 6.25 -1.05 -14.35
CA ASP A 71 7.68 -0.91 -14.60
C ASP A 71 7.94 -0.03 -15.82
N ASN A 72 8.89 0.88 -15.69
CA ASN A 72 9.24 1.86 -16.72
C ASN A 72 10.47 1.46 -17.54
N GLY A 73 10.87 0.20 -17.47
CA GLY A 73 11.92 -0.39 -18.28
C GLY A 73 13.28 -0.53 -17.60
N ASP A 74 14.19 -1.17 -18.29
CA ASP A 74 15.52 -1.56 -17.84
C ASP A 74 15.49 -2.43 -16.56
N ALA A 75 14.59 -3.41 -16.55
CA ALA A 75 14.42 -4.30 -15.41
C ALA A 75 15.25 -5.58 -15.51
N VAL A 76 15.39 -6.18 -16.71
CA VAL A 76 15.82 -7.57 -16.84
C VAL A 76 17.28 -7.76 -17.27
N GLN A 77 17.96 -6.70 -17.66
CA GLN A 77 19.37 -6.70 -18.03
C GLN A 77 20.22 -5.99 -16.99
N GLY A 78 21.33 -6.56 -16.59
CA GLY A 78 22.26 -5.90 -15.64
C GLY A 78 23.07 -6.91 -14.84
N ASP A 79 22.61 -7.33 -13.70
CA ASP A 79 23.34 -8.20 -12.78
C ASP A 79 23.44 -9.65 -13.29
N THR A 80 24.25 -10.44 -12.59
CA THR A 80 24.56 -11.85 -12.89
C THR A 80 23.30 -12.69 -13.10
N ILE A 81 22.26 -12.47 -12.27
CA ILE A 81 21.00 -13.22 -12.38
C ILE A 81 20.29 -12.97 -13.73
N GLY A 82 20.28 -11.72 -14.20
CA GLY A 82 19.73 -11.38 -15.51
C GLY A 82 20.54 -11.97 -16.64
N THR A 83 21.88 -11.87 -16.55
CA THR A 83 22.79 -12.40 -17.57
C THR A 83 22.68 -13.92 -17.68
N LEU A 84 22.67 -14.66 -16.57
CA LEU A 84 22.60 -16.13 -16.57
C LEU A 84 21.23 -16.65 -17.03
N SER A 85 20.17 -15.99 -16.65
CA SER A 85 18.80 -16.40 -17.01
C SER A 85 18.28 -15.76 -18.29
N LYS A 86 19.07 -14.87 -18.92
CA LYS A 86 18.60 -14.02 -20.04
C LYS A 86 17.31 -13.25 -19.68
N GLY A 87 17.25 -12.75 -18.44
CA GLY A 87 16.14 -12.00 -17.90
C GLY A 87 14.96 -12.85 -17.39
N GLU A 88 14.91 -14.15 -17.65
CA GLU A 88 13.77 -15.01 -17.32
C GLU A 88 13.42 -14.98 -15.83
N TYR A 89 14.43 -15.05 -14.94
CA TYR A 89 14.18 -15.04 -13.50
C TYR A 89 13.59 -13.72 -13.00
N ILE A 90 13.98 -12.61 -13.60
CA ILE A 90 13.42 -11.31 -13.24
C ILE A 90 11.96 -11.22 -13.68
N ILE A 91 11.66 -11.67 -14.90
CA ILE A 91 10.27 -11.74 -15.39
C ILE A 91 9.41 -12.62 -14.49
N ASP A 92 9.93 -13.76 -14.03
CA ASP A 92 9.22 -14.62 -13.09
C ASP A 92 8.94 -13.93 -11.76
N ILE A 93 9.91 -13.16 -11.23
CA ILE A 93 9.73 -12.39 -10.01
C ILE A 93 8.67 -11.30 -10.24
N MET A 94 8.76 -10.56 -11.33
CA MET A 94 7.79 -9.50 -11.67
C MET A 94 6.37 -10.07 -11.81
N ASN A 95 6.21 -11.22 -12.46
CA ASN A 95 4.93 -11.91 -12.57
C ASN A 95 4.37 -12.33 -11.20
N LYS A 96 5.22 -12.86 -10.31
CA LYS A 96 4.83 -13.24 -8.94
C LYS A 96 4.45 -12.02 -8.08
N LEU A 97 5.11 -10.88 -8.27
CA LEU A 97 4.77 -9.61 -7.63
C LEU A 97 3.47 -9.02 -8.19
N GLY A 98 3.05 -9.50 -9.35
CA GLY A 98 1.84 -9.04 -10.02
C GLY A 98 2.02 -7.63 -10.58
N TYR A 99 3.06 -7.42 -11.37
CA TYR A 99 3.13 -6.23 -12.21
C TYR A 99 1.98 -6.23 -13.21
N ASP A 100 1.33 -5.09 -13.32
CA ASP A 100 0.17 -4.92 -14.19
C ASP A 100 0.61 -4.51 -15.61
N VAL A 101 1.67 -3.71 -15.69
CA VAL A 101 2.23 -3.22 -16.95
C VAL A 101 3.75 -3.08 -16.80
N ALA A 102 4.47 -3.40 -17.85
CA ALA A 102 5.89 -3.12 -18.00
C ALA A 102 6.18 -2.63 -19.41
N THR A 103 7.19 -1.80 -19.57
CA THR A 103 7.72 -1.40 -20.87
C THR A 103 9.16 -1.86 -21.02
N PRO A 104 9.62 -2.25 -22.20
CA PRO A 104 11.04 -2.46 -22.44
C PRO A 104 11.79 -1.12 -22.27
N GLY A 105 12.98 -1.17 -21.69
CA GLY A 105 13.92 -0.08 -21.67
C GLY A 105 14.89 -0.14 -22.86
N ASN A 106 15.96 0.62 -22.78
CA ASN A 106 16.95 0.64 -23.85
C ASN A 106 17.98 -0.52 -23.74
N HIS A 107 17.94 -1.26 -22.64
CA HIS A 107 18.80 -2.44 -22.39
C HIS A 107 18.09 -3.79 -22.58
N GLU A 108 16.81 -3.84 -22.81
CA GLU A 108 16.06 -5.05 -23.15
C GLU A 108 16.13 -5.46 -24.60
#